data_cbed9f346999f308536013e3f475e63c
#
_entry.id   cbed9f346999f308536013e3f475e63c
#
_cell.length_a   1.000
_cell.length_b   1.000
_cell.length_c   1.000
_cell.angle_alpha   90.00
_cell.angle_beta   90.00
_cell.angle_gamma   90.00
#
_symmetry.space_group_name_H-M   'P 1'
#
loop_
_entity.id
_entity.type
_entity.pdbx_description
1 polymer ?
#
loop_
_entity_poly.entity_id
_entity_poly.type
_entity_poly.pdbx_seq_one_letter_code
_entity_poly.pdbx_strand_id
1 'polypeptide(L)'
;FAQLIAPNVKQYNGVSNTIITHEGYFDDKKKQPIIDKKTGKPKEAPNPEFMLFEKCMRGDTSDNVFSAYPGVRTKGTKNKVGLQEAFADRKTKGFNWNNMMLQRWMDHEGTEHRVLDDYNRNVILCDLSAQPGNIRSIINDVVEDAMEPKKVSQVGLHLMKFCAKHDMQRIADNVQTYAEALNAKYV
;
A
#
# COMPACT_ATOMS: atom_id res chain seq x y z
N PHE A 1 0.36 -0.88 0.85
CA PHE A 1 -0.27 -1.48 -0.35
C PHE A 1 -1.77 -1.74 -0.22
N ALA A 2 -2.33 -1.80 1.00
CA ALA A 2 -3.77 -2.06 1.20
C ALA A 2 -4.70 -1.04 0.50
N GLN A 3 -4.23 0.16 0.20
CA GLN A 3 -4.95 1.16 -0.58
C GLN A 3 -5.26 0.73 -2.03
N LEU A 4 -4.56 -0.29 -2.56
CA LEU A 4 -4.72 -0.79 -3.92
C LEU A 4 -5.66 -2.00 -4.03
N ILE A 5 -6.19 -2.50 -2.92
CA ILE A 5 -7.06 -3.68 -2.93
C ILE A 5 -8.36 -3.37 -3.68
N ALA A 6 -8.66 -4.22 -4.67
CA ALA A 6 -9.81 -4.12 -5.55
C ALA A 6 -10.24 -5.56 -5.96
N PRO A 7 -11.37 -5.73 -6.66
CA PRO A 7 -11.79 -7.05 -7.15
C PRO A 7 -10.73 -7.82 -7.94
N ASN A 8 -9.90 -7.09 -8.70
CA ASN A 8 -8.81 -7.65 -9.51
C ASN A 8 -7.42 -7.52 -8.87
N VAL A 9 -7.30 -6.92 -7.67
CA VAL A 9 -6.03 -6.69 -6.98
C VAL A 9 -6.06 -7.29 -5.57
N LYS A 10 -5.15 -8.21 -5.31
CA LYS A 10 -4.97 -8.87 -4.00
C LYS A 10 -3.58 -8.57 -3.47
N GLN A 11 -3.46 -8.48 -2.16
CA GLN A 11 -2.17 -8.37 -1.50
C GLN A 11 -1.82 -9.69 -0.82
N TYR A 12 -0.62 -10.20 -1.07
CA TYR A 12 -0.06 -11.32 -0.33
C TYR A 12 0.93 -10.83 0.72
N ASN A 13 0.74 -11.25 1.96
CA ASN A 13 1.68 -11.03 3.04
C ASN A 13 2.42 -12.34 3.34
N GLY A 14 3.66 -12.45 2.86
CA GLY A 14 4.49 -13.65 3.00
C GLY A 14 4.91 -13.97 4.45
N VAL A 15 4.98 -12.97 5.33
CA VAL A 15 5.33 -13.18 6.74
C VAL A 15 4.21 -13.91 7.47
N SER A 16 2.97 -13.53 7.25
CA SER A 16 1.81 -14.15 7.89
C SER A 16 1.10 -15.19 7.04
N ASN A 17 1.56 -15.45 5.81
CA ASN A 17 0.88 -16.28 4.81
C ASN A 17 -0.59 -15.90 4.63
N THR A 18 -0.85 -14.59 4.53
CA THR A 18 -2.19 -14.03 4.45
C THR A 18 -2.42 -13.42 3.07
N ILE A 19 -3.54 -13.78 2.44
CA ILE A 19 -4.07 -13.11 1.26
C ILE A 19 -5.12 -12.11 1.73
N ILE A 20 -4.97 -10.85 1.31
CA ILE A 20 -5.90 -9.77 1.58
C ILE A 20 -6.60 -9.42 0.28
N THR A 21 -7.93 -9.46 0.29
CA THR A 21 -8.79 -9.22 -0.87
C THR A 21 -9.84 -8.16 -0.53
N HIS A 22 -10.62 -7.77 -1.53
CA HIS A 22 -11.80 -6.92 -1.33
C HIS A 22 -12.95 -7.61 -0.56
N GLU A 23 -12.87 -8.94 -0.36
CA GLU A 23 -13.84 -9.73 0.42
C GLU A 23 -13.39 -9.96 1.87
N GLY A 24 -12.09 -9.81 2.16
CA GLY A 24 -11.55 -10.03 3.50
C GLY A 24 -10.14 -10.60 3.51
N TYR A 25 -9.81 -11.23 4.63
CA TYR A 25 -8.50 -11.83 4.90
C TYR A 25 -8.59 -13.34 4.88
N PHE A 26 -7.69 -14.00 4.15
CA PHE A 26 -7.66 -15.46 3.99
C PHE A 26 -6.29 -16.02 4.34
N ASP A 27 -6.27 -17.17 4.99
CA ASP A 27 -5.05 -17.96 5.17
C ASP A 27 -4.66 -18.59 3.83
N ASP A 28 -3.45 -18.32 3.34
CA ASP A 28 -3.02 -18.79 2.03
C ASP A 28 -2.90 -20.31 1.96
N LYS A 29 -2.49 -20.98 3.04
CA LYS A 29 -2.31 -22.42 3.08
C LYS A 29 -3.65 -23.17 3.21
N LYS A 30 -4.50 -22.70 4.13
CA LYS A 30 -5.79 -23.33 4.42
C LYS A 30 -6.91 -22.91 3.50
N LYS A 31 -6.72 -21.80 2.75
CA LYS A 31 -7.73 -21.19 1.87
C LYS A 31 -9.04 -20.85 2.62
N GLN A 32 -8.93 -20.55 3.89
CA GLN A 32 -10.07 -20.24 4.77
C GLN A 32 -10.02 -18.78 5.24
N PRO A 33 -11.17 -18.16 5.51
CA PRO A 33 -11.22 -16.82 6.10
C PRO A 33 -10.49 -16.78 7.45
N ILE A 34 -9.74 -15.74 7.68
CA ILE A 34 -9.10 -15.48 8.98
C ILE A 34 -10.17 -14.91 9.92
N ILE A 35 -10.30 -15.54 11.08
CA ILE A 35 -11.26 -15.13 12.11
C ILE A 35 -10.65 -14.04 12.99
N ASP A 36 -11.38 -12.97 13.19
CA ASP A 36 -11.05 -11.94 14.17
C ASP A 36 -11.26 -12.50 15.58
N LYS A 37 -10.18 -12.51 16.37
CA LYS A 37 -10.19 -13.07 17.72
C LYS A 37 -11.11 -12.33 18.70
N LYS A 38 -11.44 -11.06 18.43
CA LYS A 38 -12.30 -10.25 19.30
C LYS A 38 -13.79 -10.48 19.01
N THR A 39 -14.13 -10.63 17.73
CA THR A 39 -15.54 -10.74 17.31
C THR A 39 -15.99 -12.16 17.05
N GLY A 40 -15.05 -13.11 16.87
CA GLY A 40 -15.34 -14.49 16.47
C GLY A 40 -15.85 -14.63 15.04
N LYS A 41 -15.85 -13.55 14.26
CA LYS A 41 -16.34 -13.52 12.87
C LYS A 41 -15.17 -13.45 11.88
N PRO A 42 -15.38 -13.76 10.59
CA PRO A 42 -14.40 -13.50 9.55
C PRO A 42 -13.93 -12.04 9.60
N LYS A 43 -12.63 -11.83 9.49
CA LYS A 43 -12.05 -10.50 9.49
C LYS A 43 -12.50 -9.74 8.23
N GLU A 44 -13.17 -8.61 8.45
CA GLU A 44 -13.71 -7.77 7.38
C GLU A 44 -12.63 -7.26 6.43
N ALA A 45 -13.00 -7.09 5.16
CA ALA A 45 -12.13 -6.51 4.16
C ALA A 45 -11.63 -5.12 4.59
N PRO A 46 -10.39 -4.76 4.26
CA PRO A 46 -9.92 -3.40 4.49
C PRO A 46 -10.69 -2.43 3.59
N ASN A 47 -10.97 -1.25 4.12
CA ASN A 47 -11.44 -0.13 3.30
C ASN A 47 -10.20 0.58 2.71
N PRO A 48 -9.94 0.52 1.39
CA PRO A 48 -8.74 1.08 0.79
C PRO A 48 -8.61 2.60 0.99
N GLU A 49 -9.71 3.35 0.90
CA GLU A 49 -9.71 4.80 1.13
C GLU A 49 -9.38 5.14 2.60
N PHE A 50 -9.90 4.35 3.55
CA PHE A 50 -9.59 4.54 4.97
C PHE A 50 -8.12 4.20 5.27
N MET A 51 -7.59 3.13 4.66
CA MET A 51 -6.18 2.75 4.83
C MET A 51 -5.23 3.83 4.32
N LEU A 52 -5.54 4.46 3.19
CA LEU A 52 -4.79 5.59 2.68
C LEU A 52 -4.90 6.80 3.62
N PHE A 53 -6.12 7.14 4.03
CA PHE A 53 -6.36 8.25 4.96
C PHE A 53 -5.61 8.04 6.29
N GLU A 54 -5.71 6.85 6.87
CA GLU A 54 -4.99 6.51 8.10
C GLU A 54 -3.47 6.63 7.92
N LYS A 55 -2.92 6.16 6.79
CA LYS A 55 -1.49 6.28 6.48
C LYS A 55 -1.07 7.76 6.36
N CYS A 56 -1.84 8.59 5.67
CA CYS A 56 -1.55 10.02 5.55
C CYS A 56 -1.60 10.75 6.90
N MET A 57 -2.49 10.34 7.80
CA MET A 57 -2.60 10.93 9.15
C MET A 57 -1.50 10.46 10.11
N ARG A 58 -1.15 9.17 10.08
CA ARG A 58 -0.15 8.57 10.98
C ARG A 58 1.28 8.66 10.48
N GLY A 59 1.44 8.87 9.17
CA GLY A 59 2.74 8.78 8.50
C GLY A 59 3.20 7.34 8.28
N ASP A 60 4.44 7.21 7.85
CA ASP A 60 5.13 5.93 7.61
C ASP A 60 6.60 6.05 8.01
N THR A 61 6.97 5.44 9.12
CA THR A 61 8.34 5.50 9.64
C THR A 61 9.35 4.79 8.75
N SER A 62 8.92 3.80 7.96
CA SER A 62 9.81 3.10 7.02
C SER A 62 10.21 3.97 5.82
N ASP A 63 9.35 4.93 5.47
CA ASP A 63 9.54 5.83 4.33
C ASP A 63 9.87 7.28 4.77
N ASN A 64 10.15 7.51 6.06
CA ASN A 64 10.38 8.84 6.65
C ASN A 64 9.23 9.84 6.42
N VAL A 65 7.99 9.34 6.35
CA VAL A 65 6.80 10.18 6.26
C VAL A 65 6.31 10.48 7.67
N PHE A 66 6.43 11.73 8.10
CA PHE A 66 6.01 12.16 9.43
C PHE A 66 4.50 12.18 9.58
N SER A 67 4.02 11.90 10.79
CA SER A 67 2.61 11.98 11.15
C SER A 67 2.06 13.40 10.92
N ALA A 68 0.90 13.50 10.28
CA ALA A 68 0.19 14.79 10.18
C ALA A 68 -0.41 15.20 11.53
N TYR A 69 -0.77 14.21 12.36
CA TYR A 69 -1.26 14.46 13.72
C TYR A 69 -0.72 13.38 14.67
N PRO A 70 0.41 13.66 15.36
CA PRO A 70 0.99 12.73 16.32
C PRO A 70 0.02 12.32 17.42
N GLY A 71 -0.03 11.02 17.72
CA GLY A 71 -0.88 10.49 18.78
C GLY A 71 -2.39 10.45 18.46
N VAL A 72 -2.81 10.72 17.23
CA VAL A 72 -4.20 10.58 16.82
C VAL A 72 -4.70 9.13 17.01
N ARG A 73 -5.93 8.99 17.53
CA ARG A 73 -6.56 7.70 17.79
C ARG A 73 -7.43 7.26 16.62
N THR A 74 -7.54 5.95 16.41
CA THR A 74 -8.44 5.38 15.39
C THR A 74 -9.90 5.72 15.68
N LYS A 75 -10.34 5.55 16.93
CA LYS A 75 -11.65 6.00 17.41
C LYS A 75 -11.50 7.18 18.34
N GLY A 76 -12.37 8.14 18.21
CA GLY A 76 -12.46 9.29 19.10
C GLY A 76 -12.85 8.93 20.53
N THR A 77 -12.84 9.94 21.36
CA THR A 77 -13.35 9.90 22.74
C THR A 77 -14.43 10.97 22.88
N LYS A 78 -15.06 11.07 24.05
CA LYS A 78 -16.06 12.11 24.33
C LYS A 78 -15.59 13.53 23.95
N ASN A 79 -14.28 13.80 24.06
CA ASN A 79 -13.71 15.14 23.90
C ASN A 79 -12.73 15.27 22.71
N LYS A 80 -12.46 14.19 21.97
CA LYS A 80 -11.50 14.20 20.86
C LYS A 80 -12.00 13.34 19.70
N VAL A 81 -12.00 13.93 18.51
CA VAL A 81 -12.33 13.22 17.26
C VAL A 81 -11.21 12.24 16.91
N GLY A 82 -11.57 11.04 16.50
CA GLY A 82 -10.65 10.04 15.98
C GLY A 82 -10.66 9.97 14.45
N LEU A 83 -9.83 9.09 13.91
CA LEU A 83 -9.70 8.91 12.46
C LEU A 83 -11.00 8.43 11.81
N GLN A 84 -11.74 7.53 12.47
CA GLN A 84 -12.99 7.01 11.91
C GLN A 84 -14.04 8.09 11.76
N GLU A 85 -14.20 8.95 12.77
CA GLU A 85 -15.17 10.03 12.76
C GLU A 85 -14.81 11.10 11.70
N ALA A 86 -13.52 11.49 11.62
CA ALA A 86 -13.05 12.43 10.61
C ALA A 86 -13.16 11.86 9.19
N PHE A 87 -12.86 10.58 9.01
CA PHE A 87 -12.99 9.91 7.71
C PHE A 87 -14.44 9.82 7.25
N ALA A 88 -15.37 9.57 8.17
CA ALA A 88 -16.80 9.42 7.85
C ALA A 88 -17.39 10.67 7.19
N ASP A 89 -17.01 11.86 7.64
CA ASP A 89 -17.52 13.12 7.10
C ASP A 89 -16.55 13.90 6.19
N ARG A 90 -15.45 13.27 5.76
CA ARG A 90 -14.39 13.91 4.95
C ARG A 90 -14.87 14.49 3.63
N LYS A 91 -15.83 13.82 2.97
CA LYS A 91 -16.33 14.24 1.64
C LYS A 91 -17.12 15.55 1.73
N THR A 92 -17.85 15.74 2.81
CA THR A 92 -18.63 16.95 3.08
C THR A 92 -17.85 18.00 3.86
N LYS A 93 -16.61 17.69 4.28
CA LYS A 93 -15.82 18.50 5.22
C LYS A 93 -16.61 18.87 6.46
N GLY A 94 -17.27 17.87 7.03
CA GLY A 94 -18.16 18.01 8.17
C GLY A 94 -17.45 18.42 9.47
N PHE A 95 -18.17 18.40 10.58
CA PHE A 95 -17.68 18.84 11.88
C PHE A 95 -16.43 18.06 12.34
N ASN A 96 -16.46 16.73 12.21
CA ASN A 96 -15.35 15.91 12.66
C ASN A 96 -14.09 16.10 11.80
N TRP A 97 -14.27 16.19 10.47
CA TRP A 97 -13.17 16.52 9.56
C TRP A 97 -12.53 17.86 9.94
N ASN A 98 -13.33 18.91 10.05
CA ASN A 98 -12.83 20.24 10.38
C ASN A 98 -12.18 20.29 11.78
N ASN A 99 -12.79 19.62 12.76
CA ASN A 99 -12.22 19.53 14.11
C ASN A 99 -10.82 18.91 14.09
N MET A 100 -10.59 17.90 13.27
CA MET A 100 -9.26 17.28 13.14
C MET A 100 -8.29 18.12 12.31
N MET A 101 -8.70 18.57 11.12
CA MET A 101 -7.82 19.22 10.15
C MET A 101 -7.40 20.63 10.50
N LEU A 102 -8.20 21.34 11.30
CA LEU A 102 -7.88 22.70 11.75
C LEU A 102 -6.98 22.73 12.98
N GLN A 103 -6.70 21.58 13.59
CA GLN A 103 -5.82 21.54 14.75
C GLN A 103 -4.38 21.91 14.37
N ARG A 104 -3.67 22.42 15.38
CA ARG A 104 -2.24 22.74 15.31
C ARG A 104 -1.50 21.99 16.40
N TRP A 105 -0.25 21.69 16.14
CA TRP A 105 0.63 21.02 17.09
C TRP A 105 2.05 21.57 16.95
N MET A 106 2.83 21.45 18.01
CA MET A 106 4.24 21.87 18.02
C MET A 106 5.12 20.64 17.96
N ASP A 107 6.15 20.67 17.11
CA ASP A 107 7.18 19.64 17.09
C ASP A 107 8.23 19.85 18.19
N HIS A 108 9.23 18.97 18.22
CA HIS A 108 10.31 19.02 19.22
C HIS A 108 11.28 20.20 19.02
N GLU A 109 11.26 20.85 17.87
CA GLU A 109 12.05 22.03 17.54
C GLU A 109 11.28 23.33 17.80
N GLY A 110 10.02 23.22 18.22
CA GLY A 110 9.15 24.37 18.49
C GLY A 110 8.48 24.93 17.24
N THR A 111 8.50 24.20 16.12
CA THR A 111 7.80 24.61 14.89
C THR A 111 6.33 24.25 14.98
N GLU A 112 5.46 25.22 14.67
CA GLU A 112 4.01 24.99 14.63
C GLU A 112 3.61 24.35 13.32
N HIS A 113 2.86 23.25 13.40
CA HIS A 113 2.29 22.51 12.29
C HIS A 113 0.78 22.62 12.29
N ARG A 114 0.19 22.72 11.09
CA ARG A 114 -1.25 22.57 10.89
C ARG A 114 -1.54 21.21 10.30
N VAL A 115 -2.45 20.47 10.92
CA VAL A 115 -2.77 19.09 10.52
C VAL A 115 -3.16 18.97 9.06
N LEU A 116 -3.96 19.91 8.54
CA LEU A 116 -4.37 19.89 7.12
C LEU A 116 -3.19 20.00 6.15
N ASP A 117 -2.22 20.84 6.47
CA ASP A 117 -1.08 21.09 5.59
C ASP A 117 -0.15 19.86 5.56
N ASP A 118 0.11 19.28 6.73
CA ASP A 118 0.87 18.04 6.85
C ASP A 118 0.13 16.85 6.22
N TYR A 119 -1.20 16.77 6.37
CA TYR A 119 -2.02 15.77 5.71
C TYR A 119 -1.91 15.86 4.19
N ASN A 120 -2.04 17.06 3.62
CA ASN A 120 -1.93 17.27 2.19
C ASN A 120 -0.55 16.90 1.64
N ARG A 121 0.52 17.26 2.36
CA ARG A 121 1.88 16.81 2.04
C ARG A 121 1.96 15.27 2.03
N ASN A 122 1.42 14.62 3.05
CA ASN A 122 1.45 13.16 3.17
C ASN A 122 0.59 12.47 2.10
N VAL A 123 -0.49 13.08 1.62
CA VAL A 123 -1.25 12.57 0.47
C VAL A 123 -0.36 12.48 -0.77
N ILE A 124 0.40 13.52 -1.08
CA ILE A 124 1.33 13.52 -2.22
C ILE A 124 2.37 12.39 -2.10
N LEU A 125 2.84 12.10 -0.89
CA LEU A 125 3.86 11.09 -0.63
C LEU A 125 3.30 9.66 -0.58
N CYS A 126 2.08 9.48 -0.08
CA CYS A 126 1.51 8.16 0.24
C CYS A 126 0.49 7.66 -0.78
N ASP A 127 -0.19 8.54 -1.50
CA ASP A 127 -1.19 8.18 -2.49
C ASP A 127 -0.51 7.77 -3.79
N LEU A 128 -0.56 6.47 -4.10
CA LEU A 128 0.05 5.92 -5.31
C LEU A 128 -0.64 6.41 -6.60
N SER A 129 -1.85 6.96 -6.50
CA SER A 129 -2.56 7.57 -7.63
C SER A 129 -2.20 9.05 -7.85
N ALA A 130 -1.57 9.70 -6.87
CA ALA A 130 -1.22 11.13 -6.90
C ALA A 130 0.13 11.42 -7.61
N GLN A 131 0.63 10.48 -8.41
CA GLN A 131 1.91 10.66 -9.12
C GLN A 131 1.82 11.81 -10.15
N PRO A 132 2.89 12.61 -10.30
CA PRO A 132 2.99 13.61 -11.35
C PRO A 132 2.74 13.02 -12.75
N GLY A 133 2.11 13.81 -13.65
CA GLY A 133 1.70 13.34 -14.97
C GLY A 133 2.83 12.76 -15.81
N ASN A 134 4.03 13.37 -15.75
CA ASN A 134 5.22 12.86 -16.43
C ASN A 134 5.68 11.49 -15.91
N ILE A 135 5.64 11.27 -14.61
CA ILE A 135 5.97 9.95 -14.00
C ILE A 135 4.93 8.91 -14.41
N ARG A 136 3.65 9.28 -14.38
CA ARG A 136 2.56 8.39 -14.80
C ARG A 136 2.69 7.99 -16.27
N SER A 137 3.04 8.94 -17.17
CA SER A 137 3.29 8.63 -18.57
C SER A 137 4.42 7.62 -18.73
N ILE A 138 5.57 7.84 -18.10
CA ILE A 138 6.71 6.92 -18.16
C ILE A 138 6.32 5.51 -17.66
N ILE A 139 5.56 5.42 -16.56
CA ILE A 139 5.09 4.13 -16.03
C ILE A 139 4.16 3.44 -17.05
N ASN A 140 3.23 4.17 -17.65
CA ASN A 140 2.31 3.62 -18.64
C ASN A 140 3.05 3.11 -19.86
N ASP A 141 3.99 3.89 -20.40
CA ASP A 141 4.78 3.50 -21.57
C ASP A 141 5.57 2.21 -21.29
N VAL A 142 6.17 2.09 -20.10
CA VAL A 142 6.90 0.87 -19.70
C VAL A 142 5.95 -0.32 -19.54
N VAL A 143 4.77 -0.12 -18.97
CA VAL A 143 3.76 -1.19 -18.81
C VAL A 143 3.24 -1.64 -20.16
N GLU A 144 2.90 -0.70 -21.05
CA GLU A 144 2.42 -1.02 -22.42
C GLU A 144 3.49 -1.81 -23.20
N ASP A 145 4.76 -1.36 -23.20
CA ASP A 145 5.86 -2.10 -23.81
C ASP A 145 6.04 -3.50 -23.21
N ALA A 146 5.88 -3.64 -21.89
CA ALA A 146 5.98 -4.93 -21.21
C ALA A 146 4.79 -5.86 -21.47
N MET A 147 3.61 -5.31 -21.82
CA MET A 147 2.42 -6.09 -22.16
C MET A 147 2.41 -6.57 -23.62
N GLU A 148 3.24 -6.00 -24.48
CA GLU A 148 3.42 -6.48 -25.85
C GLU A 148 3.93 -7.93 -25.84
N PRO A 149 3.29 -8.84 -26.58
CA PRO A 149 3.70 -10.24 -26.62
C PRO A 149 5.06 -10.39 -27.30
N LYS A 150 6.12 -10.47 -26.50
CA LYS A 150 7.48 -10.67 -27.00
C LYS A 150 7.82 -12.17 -27.01
N LYS A 151 8.11 -12.72 -28.20
CA LYS A 151 8.71 -14.04 -28.29
C LYS A 151 10.17 -13.97 -27.89
N VAL A 152 10.50 -14.51 -26.74
CA VAL A 152 11.88 -14.57 -26.24
C VAL A 152 12.39 -15.99 -26.32
N SER A 153 13.40 -16.22 -27.15
CA SER A 153 14.12 -17.50 -27.17
C SER A 153 15.20 -17.54 -26.08
N GLN A 154 15.59 -18.72 -25.65
CA GLN A 154 16.69 -18.94 -24.72
C GLN A 154 16.54 -18.17 -23.37
N VAL A 155 15.32 -18.15 -22.82
CA VAL A 155 15.01 -17.43 -21.57
C VAL A 155 15.98 -17.75 -20.43
N GLY A 156 16.37 -19.03 -20.29
CA GLY A 156 17.36 -19.44 -19.27
C GLY A 156 18.71 -18.77 -19.43
N LEU A 157 19.21 -18.62 -20.66
CA LEU A 157 20.48 -17.94 -20.94
C LEU A 157 20.38 -16.45 -20.63
N HIS A 158 19.26 -15.82 -21.00
CA HIS A 158 19.03 -14.40 -20.65
C HIS A 158 18.94 -14.19 -19.15
N LEU A 159 18.26 -15.09 -18.43
CA LEU A 159 18.19 -15.06 -16.98
C LEU A 159 19.55 -15.23 -16.33
N MET A 160 20.37 -16.18 -16.79
CA MET A 160 21.75 -16.36 -16.30
C MET A 160 22.60 -15.10 -16.48
N LYS A 161 22.57 -14.49 -17.67
CA LYS A 161 23.29 -13.23 -17.94
C LYS A 161 22.82 -12.11 -17.04
N PHE A 162 21.51 -12.01 -16.81
CA PHE A 162 20.95 -11.02 -15.89
C PHE A 162 21.43 -11.25 -14.45
N CYS A 163 21.37 -12.49 -13.96
CA CYS A 163 21.84 -12.84 -12.62
C CYS A 163 23.33 -12.54 -12.43
N ALA A 164 24.15 -12.88 -13.42
CA ALA A 164 25.58 -12.59 -13.38
C ALA A 164 25.87 -11.08 -13.36
N LYS A 165 25.12 -10.30 -14.15
CA LYS A 165 25.28 -8.83 -14.19
C LYS A 165 24.91 -8.16 -12.85
N HIS A 166 24.02 -8.76 -12.08
CA HIS A 166 23.47 -8.19 -10.84
C HIS A 166 23.88 -8.96 -9.58
N ASP A 167 24.90 -9.80 -9.64
CA ASP A 167 25.43 -10.59 -8.51
C ASP A 167 24.36 -11.43 -7.78
N MET A 168 23.40 -11.97 -8.56
CA MET A 168 22.26 -12.72 -8.02
C MET A 168 22.57 -14.23 -7.99
N GLN A 169 23.63 -14.64 -7.29
CA GLN A 169 24.14 -16.02 -7.28
C GLN A 169 23.08 -17.05 -6.89
N ARG A 170 22.28 -16.79 -5.84
CA ARG A 170 21.25 -17.73 -5.36
C ARG A 170 20.16 -18.04 -6.40
N ILE A 171 19.89 -17.11 -7.29
CA ILE A 171 18.93 -17.31 -8.41
C ILE A 171 19.65 -18.03 -9.54
N ALA A 172 20.90 -17.66 -9.83
CA ALA A 172 21.73 -18.31 -10.85
C ALA A 172 21.92 -19.82 -10.57
N ASP A 173 22.10 -20.21 -9.31
CA ASP A 173 22.26 -21.62 -8.90
C ASP A 173 20.99 -22.47 -9.17
N ASN A 174 19.83 -21.84 -9.32
CA ASN A 174 18.55 -22.49 -9.59
C ASN A 174 17.90 -21.98 -10.89
N VAL A 175 18.70 -21.50 -11.82
CA VAL A 175 18.22 -20.81 -13.03
C VAL A 175 17.25 -21.63 -13.85
N GLN A 176 17.44 -22.96 -13.91
CA GLN A 176 16.55 -23.84 -14.69
C GLN A 176 15.11 -23.79 -14.18
N THR A 177 14.92 -23.90 -12.88
CA THR A 177 13.58 -23.85 -12.25
C THR A 177 12.87 -22.53 -12.56
N TYR A 178 13.59 -21.41 -12.46
CA TYR A 178 13.02 -20.10 -12.77
C TYR A 178 12.80 -19.91 -14.26
N ALA A 179 13.71 -20.42 -15.10
CA ALA A 179 13.58 -20.35 -16.56
C ALA A 179 12.36 -21.12 -17.08
N GLU A 180 12.03 -22.26 -16.49
CA GLU A 180 10.83 -23.04 -16.85
C GLU A 180 9.55 -22.25 -16.56
N ALA A 181 9.46 -21.60 -15.39
CA ALA A 181 8.32 -20.76 -15.05
C ALA A 181 8.20 -19.53 -15.96
N LEU A 182 9.31 -18.92 -16.36
CA LEU A 182 9.34 -17.81 -17.31
C LEU A 182 9.00 -18.25 -18.73
N ASN A 183 9.53 -19.39 -19.18
CA ASN A 183 9.22 -19.94 -20.51
C ASN A 183 7.73 -20.14 -20.73
N ALA A 184 7.01 -20.63 -19.71
CA ALA A 184 5.56 -20.82 -19.80
C ALA A 184 4.79 -19.52 -20.11
N LYS A 185 5.42 -18.35 -19.96
CA LYS A 185 4.84 -17.04 -20.24
C LYS A 185 5.12 -16.54 -21.66
N TYR A 186 6.18 -17.07 -22.32
CA TYR A 186 6.69 -16.57 -23.61
C TYR A 186 6.54 -17.57 -24.77
N VAL A 187 5.83 -18.67 -24.54
CA VAL A 187 5.52 -19.68 -25.58
C VAL A 187 4.20 -19.37 -26.24
#